data_68afed7d873761654ec1577514220f95
#
_entry.id   68afed7d873761654ec1577514220f95
#
_cell.length_a   1.000
_cell.length_b   1.000
_cell.length_c   1.000
_cell.angle_alpha   90.00
_cell.angle_beta   90.00
_cell.angle_gamma   90.00
#
_symmetry.space_group_name_H-M   'P 1'
#
loop_
_entity.id
_entity.type
_entity.pdbx_description
1 polymer ?
#
loop_
_entity_poly.entity_id
_entity_poly.type
_entity_poly.pdbx_seq_one_letter_code
_entity_poly.pdbx_strand_id
1 'polypeptide(L)'
;EMSDIENRMEEVKGVTSVVSYHKMLGTGIPDFFIPNEVKDMLKQGGYQLMMVNSSYSPATDAVAAQLDEMTAILKQYDENAMITGEGAMYRDLIDTTAVDFVVANYLSIACIFIIVAWAFKSITVPAVLVATIELAIFLNQGFSYFSGASTPFIAPTIISCVQLGATVDYAILMTSRFQEELQSGKNRE
;
A
#
# COMPACT_ATOMS: atom_id res chain seq x y z
N GLU A 1 -2.35 -33.93 -12.14
CA GLU A 1 -2.97 -32.62 -11.89
C GLU A 1 -2.24 -31.86 -10.79
N MET A 2 -2.14 -32.38 -9.53
CA MET A 2 -1.39 -31.70 -8.46
C MET A 2 0.09 -31.52 -8.77
N SER A 3 0.78 -32.55 -9.27
CA SER A 3 2.17 -32.48 -9.74
C SER A 3 2.39 -31.42 -10.82
N ASP A 4 1.42 -31.25 -11.70
CA ASP A 4 1.50 -30.27 -12.78
C ASP A 4 1.37 -28.83 -12.23
N ILE A 5 0.46 -28.61 -11.28
CA ILE A 5 0.34 -27.34 -10.56
C ILE A 5 1.64 -27.00 -9.82
N GLU A 6 2.20 -27.97 -9.08
CA GLU A 6 3.46 -27.80 -8.34
C GLU A 6 4.61 -27.39 -9.26
N ASN A 7 4.77 -28.09 -10.39
CA ASN A 7 5.82 -27.80 -11.36
C ASN A 7 5.64 -26.39 -11.96
N ARG A 8 4.42 -26.04 -12.35
CA ARG A 8 4.12 -24.72 -12.90
C ARG A 8 4.33 -23.59 -11.88
N MET A 9 4.04 -23.85 -10.60
CA MET A 9 4.32 -22.90 -9.53
C MET A 9 5.81 -22.72 -9.29
N GLU A 10 6.62 -23.76 -9.42
CA GLU A 10 8.08 -23.67 -9.34
C GLU A 10 8.73 -22.90 -10.51
N GLU A 11 8.09 -22.91 -11.68
CA GLU A 11 8.54 -22.17 -12.86
C GLU A 11 8.26 -20.65 -12.75
N VAL A 12 7.36 -20.24 -11.84
CA VAL A 12 7.05 -18.81 -11.64
C VAL A 12 8.29 -18.08 -11.13
N LYS A 13 8.60 -16.97 -11.78
CA LYS A 13 9.79 -16.18 -11.48
C LYS A 13 9.80 -15.71 -10.01
N GLY A 14 10.90 -16.01 -9.32
CA GLY A 14 11.10 -15.61 -7.93
C GLY A 14 10.57 -16.61 -6.90
N VAL A 15 9.94 -17.68 -7.30
CA VAL A 15 9.62 -18.82 -6.42
C VAL A 15 10.91 -19.56 -6.09
N THR A 16 11.16 -19.79 -4.82
CA THR A 16 12.36 -20.49 -4.33
C THR A 16 12.06 -21.95 -3.97
N SER A 17 10.87 -22.21 -3.47
CA SER A 17 10.44 -23.57 -3.17
C SER A 17 8.92 -23.67 -3.07
N VAL A 18 8.40 -24.81 -3.46
CA VAL A 18 7.00 -25.21 -3.31
C VAL A 18 6.95 -26.43 -2.41
N VAL A 19 6.19 -26.36 -1.33
CA VAL A 19 5.97 -27.46 -0.38
C VAL A 19 4.49 -27.79 -0.37
N SER A 20 4.15 -29.03 -0.70
CA SER A 20 2.78 -29.53 -0.68
C SER A 20 2.74 -30.92 -0.03
N TYR A 21 1.55 -31.36 0.35
CA TYR A 21 1.35 -32.72 0.85
C TYR A 21 1.79 -33.78 -0.18
N HIS A 22 1.47 -33.56 -1.47
CA HIS A 22 1.82 -34.46 -2.55
C HIS A 22 3.33 -34.57 -2.75
N LYS A 23 4.04 -33.43 -2.68
CA LYS A 23 5.50 -33.39 -2.85
C LYS A 23 6.24 -34.06 -1.68
N MET A 24 5.68 -33.95 -0.47
CA MET A 24 6.22 -34.67 0.71
C MET A 24 6.10 -36.17 0.57
N LEU A 25 5.00 -36.67 0.02
CA LEU A 25 4.83 -38.11 -0.27
C LEU A 25 5.73 -38.61 -1.41
N GLY A 26 5.93 -37.78 -2.44
CA GLY A 26 6.79 -38.11 -3.60
C GLY A 26 8.27 -38.23 -3.26
N THR A 27 8.73 -37.71 -2.13
CA THR A 27 10.13 -37.85 -1.63
C THR A 27 10.41 -39.20 -0.98
N GLY A 28 9.51 -40.17 -1.08
CA GLY A 28 9.72 -41.54 -0.56
C GLY A 28 9.45 -41.72 0.93
N ILE A 29 8.80 -40.76 1.54
CA ILE A 29 8.34 -40.87 2.93
C ILE A 29 6.98 -41.59 2.90
N PRO A 30 6.85 -42.82 3.42
CA PRO A 30 5.57 -43.49 3.52
C PRO A 30 4.58 -42.68 4.35
N ASP A 31 3.32 -42.63 3.93
CA ASP A 31 2.25 -41.86 4.57
C ASP A 31 2.11 -42.13 6.08
N PHE A 32 2.53 -43.31 6.54
CA PHE A 32 2.52 -43.72 7.95
C PHE A 32 3.50 -42.89 8.82
N PHE A 33 4.60 -42.35 8.26
CA PHE A 33 5.58 -41.55 9.00
C PHE A 33 5.20 -40.08 9.15
N ILE A 34 4.16 -39.62 8.43
CA ILE A 34 3.69 -38.23 8.53
C ILE A 34 2.73 -38.15 9.72
N PRO A 35 3.02 -37.34 10.76
CA PRO A 35 2.12 -37.13 11.90
C PRO A 35 0.73 -36.66 11.42
N ASN A 36 -0.34 -37.15 12.05
CA ASN A 36 -1.70 -36.76 11.68
C ASN A 36 -1.92 -35.25 11.77
N GLU A 37 -1.26 -34.58 12.71
CA GLU A 37 -1.29 -33.11 12.87
C GLU A 37 -0.80 -32.38 11.61
N VAL A 38 0.23 -32.90 10.95
CA VAL A 38 0.75 -32.34 9.67
C VAL A 38 -0.21 -32.64 8.53
N LYS A 39 -0.81 -33.83 8.51
CA LYS A 39 -1.82 -34.20 7.50
C LYS A 39 -3.04 -33.28 7.61
N ASP A 40 -3.54 -33.07 8.82
CA ASP A 40 -4.70 -32.23 9.09
C ASP A 40 -4.42 -30.75 8.77
N MET A 41 -3.17 -30.29 8.97
CA MET A 41 -2.74 -28.95 8.59
C MET A 41 -2.67 -28.75 7.08
N LEU A 42 -2.19 -29.73 6.34
CA LEU A 42 -1.99 -29.63 4.90
C LEU A 42 -3.22 -30.04 4.08
N LYS A 43 -4.16 -30.80 4.68
CA LYS A 43 -5.37 -31.26 4.02
C LYS A 43 -6.55 -31.32 4.98
N GLN A 44 -7.42 -30.31 4.91
CA GLN A 44 -8.61 -30.21 5.76
C GLN A 44 -9.80 -29.66 4.96
N GLY A 45 -11.01 -30.18 5.23
CA GLY A 45 -12.25 -29.63 4.70
C GLY A 45 -12.40 -29.66 3.17
N GLY A 46 -11.69 -30.58 2.49
CA GLY A 46 -11.66 -30.64 1.02
C GLY A 46 -10.63 -29.70 0.36
N TYR A 47 -9.93 -28.91 1.14
CA TYR A 47 -8.83 -28.06 0.69
C TYR A 47 -7.48 -28.74 0.91
N GLN A 48 -6.54 -28.42 0.04
CA GLN A 48 -5.15 -28.82 0.19
C GLN A 48 -4.28 -27.56 0.23
N LEU A 49 -3.45 -27.46 1.26
CA LEU A 49 -2.51 -26.37 1.43
C LEU A 49 -1.23 -26.61 0.62
N MET A 50 -0.84 -25.61 -0.15
CA MET A 50 0.46 -25.55 -0.82
C MET A 50 1.19 -24.30 -0.31
N MET A 51 2.39 -24.47 0.21
CA MET A 51 3.23 -23.37 0.70
C MET A 51 4.23 -23.02 -0.39
N VAL A 52 4.19 -21.78 -0.85
CA VAL A 52 5.10 -21.24 -1.87
C VAL A 52 5.98 -20.17 -1.23
N ASN A 53 7.29 -20.36 -1.26
CA ASN A 53 8.25 -19.39 -0.76
C ASN A 53 8.74 -18.53 -1.92
N SER A 54 8.69 -17.22 -1.73
CA SER A 54 9.19 -16.21 -2.67
C SER A 54 10.53 -15.63 -2.21
N SER A 55 11.40 -15.29 -3.16
CA SER A 55 12.62 -14.52 -2.92
C SER A 55 12.38 -13.01 -2.86
N TYR A 56 11.17 -12.57 -3.25
CA TYR A 56 10.83 -11.16 -3.30
C TYR A 56 10.33 -10.66 -1.94
N SER A 57 10.55 -9.36 -1.68
CA SER A 57 9.99 -8.72 -0.48
C SER A 57 8.47 -8.55 -0.62
N PRO A 58 7.68 -8.79 0.44
CA PRO A 58 6.21 -8.89 0.38
C PRO A 58 5.48 -7.67 -0.20
N ALA A 59 6.02 -6.46 -0.03
CA ALA A 59 5.39 -5.21 -0.43
C ALA A 59 6.00 -4.61 -1.72
N THR A 60 6.30 -5.45 -2.71
CA THR A 60 6.91 -5.02 -3.98
C THR A 60 6.03 -5.34 -5.18
N ASP A 61 6.17 -4.57 -6.25
CA ASP A 61 5.50 -4.83 -7.54
C ASP A 61 5.86 -6.22 -8.10
N ALA A 62 7.07 -6.71 -7.78
CA ALA A 62 7.52 -8.03 -8.19
C ALA A 62 6.68 -9.15 -7.55
N VAL A 63 6.31 -9.01 -6.26
CA VAL A 63 5.39 -9.95 -5.59
C VAL A 63 3.98 -9.82 -6.15
N ALA A 64 3.51 -8.61 -6.45
CA ALA A 64 2.19 -8.42 -7.04
C ALA A 64 2.07 -9.14 -8.37
N ALA A 65 3.05 -8.97 -9.28
CA ALA A 65 3.10 -9.67 -10.56
C ALA A 65 3.21 -11.19 -10.40
N GLN A 66 4.01 -11.67 -9.43
CA GLN A 66 4.14 -13.09 -9.10
C GLN A 66 2.81 -13.68 -8.62
N LEU A 67 2.08 -12.97 -7.76
CA LEU A 67 0.76 -13.39 -7.27
C LEU A 67 -0.28 -13.46 -8.39
N ASP A 68 -0.23 -12.52 -9.35
CA ASP A 68 -1.09 -12.54 -10.53
C ASP A 68 -0.85 -13.78 -11.38
N GLU A 69 0.41 -14.10 -11.64
CA GLU A 69 0.80 -15.27 -12.41
C GLU A 69 0.38 -16.57 -11.70
N MET A 70 0.67 -16.67 -10.39
CA MET A 70 0.24 -17.83 -9.59
C MET A 70 -1.28 -17.98 -9.53
N THR A 71 -2.00 -16.86 -9.40
CA THR A 71 -3.47 -16.86 -9.39
C THR A 71 -4.01 -17.34 -10.74
N ALA A 72 -3.44 -16.87 -11.85
CA ALA A 72 -3.84 -17.29 -13.18
C ALA A 72 -3.60 -18.81 -13.42
N ILE A 73 -2.52 -19.35 -12.88
CA ILE A 73 -2.24 -20.78 -12.93
C ILE A 73 -3.28 -21.55 -12.12
N LEU A 74 -3.53 -21.17 -10.86
CA LEU A 74 -4.48 -21.86 -9.97
C LEU A 74 -5.89 -21.88 -10.53
N LYS A 75 -6.36 -20.76 -11.05
CA LYS A 75 -7.73 -20.63 -11.61
C LYS A 75 -7.97 -21.48 -12.85
N GLN A 76 -6.93 -22.01 -13.51
CA GLN A 76 -7.08 -22.97 -14.59
C GLN A 76 -7.47 -24.38 -14.09
N TYR A 77 -7.17 -24.68 -12.83
CA TYR A 77 -7.41 -26.00 -12.23
C TYR A 77 -8.60 -25.98 -11.27
N ASP A 78 -8.75 -24.91 -10.48
CA ASP A 78 -9.84 -24.76 -9.52
C ASP A 78 -10.24 -23.29 -9.38
N GLU A 79 -11.49 -22.96 -9.73
CA GLU A 79 -12.04 -21.60 -9.58
C GLU A 79 -12.13 -21.15 -8.13
N ASN A 80 -12.20 -22.08 -7.17
CA ASN A 80 -12.28 -21.78 -5.74
C ASN A 80 -10.91 -21.71 -5.07
N ALA A 81 -9.82 -21.94 -5.81
CA ALA A 81 -8.49 -21.84 -5.27
C ALA A 81 -8.19 -20.39 -4.83
N MET A 82 -7.57 -20.25 -3.66
CA MET A 82 -7.24 -18.96 -3.05
C MET A 82 -5.76 -18.92 -2.71
N ILE A 83 -5.15 -17.77 -2.94
CA ILE A 83 -3.79 -17.47 -2.45
C ILE A 83 -3.94 -16.63 -1.20
N THR A 84 -3.23 -17.01 -0.14
CA THR A 84 -3.15 -16.26 1.12
C THR A 84 -1.70 -16.20 1.57
N GLY A 85 -1.40 -15.34 2.50
CA GLY A 85 -0.07 -15.16 3.06
C GLY A 85 0.35 -13.70 3.04
N GLU A 86 1.58 -13.44 3.47
CA GLU A 86 2.06 -12.07 3.69
C GLU A 86 2.01 -11.22 2.41
N GLY A 87 2.48 -11.74 1.27
CA GLY A 87 2.46 -11.01 0.00
C GLY A 87 1.05 -10.69 -0.49
N ALA A 88 0.13 -11.66 -0.41
CA ALA A 88 -1.27 -11.47 -0.79
C ALA A 88 -1.96 -10.44 0.13
N MET A 89 -1.71 -10.51 1.43
CA MET A 89 -2.25 -9.56 2.41
C MET A 89 -1.75 -8.14 2.15
N TYR A 90 -0.46 -7.95 1.90
CA TYR A 90 0.08 -6.63 1.56
C TYR A 90 -0.50 -6.06 0.28
N ARG A 91 -0.68 -6.90 -0.74
CA ARG A 91 -1.32 -6.49 -1.99
C ARG A 91 -2.75 -6.03 -1.76
N ASP A 92 -3.57 -6.84 -1.10
CA ASP A 92 -4.96 -6.50 -0.81
C ASP A 92 -5.07 -5.23 0.04
N LEU A 93 -4.14 -5.04 0.98
CA LEU A 93 -4.06 -3.84 1.80
C LEU A 93 -3.75 -2.61 0.94
N ILE A 94 -2.75 -2.69 0.06
CA ILE A 94 -2.38 -1.59 -0.84
C ILE A 94 -3.55 -1.25 -1.77
N ASP A 95 -4.15 -2.24 -2.42
CA ASP A 95 -5.25 -2.04 -3.37
C ASP A 95 -6.49 -1.43 -2.68
N THR A 96 -6.82 -1.90 -1.49
CA THR A 96 -7.98 -1.40 -0.73
C THR A 96 -7.74 0.01 -0.20
N THR A 97 -6.55 0.29 0.31
CA THR A 97 -6.26 1.58 0.95
C THR A 97 -5.85 2.67 -0.04
N ALA A 98 -5.41 2.33 -1.25
CA ALA A 98 -5.00 3.31 -2.25
C ALA A 98 -6.11 4.31 -2.58
N VAL A 99 -7.33 3.83 -2.77
CA VAL A 99 -8.51 4.68 -3.03
C VAL A 99 -8.86 5.53 -1.82
N ASP A 100 -8.84 4.93 -0.63
CA ASP A 100 -9.16 5.61 0.63
C ASP A 100 -8.18 6.74 0.91
N PHE A 101 -6.89 6.54 0.65
CA PHE A 101 -5.87 7.57 0.82
C PHE A 101 -6.06 8.75 -0.13
N VAL A 102 -6.41 8.49 -1.39
CA VAL A 102 -6.70 9.54 -2.35
C VAL A 102 -7.94 10.34 -1.94
N VAL A 103 -9.00 9.67 -1.54
CA VAL A 103 -10.24 10.32 -1.08
C VAL A 103 -9.99 11.14 0.17
N ALA A 104 -9.28 10.58 1.16
CA ALA A 104 -8.96 11.28 2.41
C ALA A 104 -8.11 12.53 2.16
N ASN A 105 -7.13 12.47 1.25
CA ASN A 105 -6.29 13.61 0.90
C ASN A 105 -7.11 14.75 0.27
N TYR A 106 -7.90 14.45 -0.76
CA TYR A 106 -8.76 15.46 -1.42
C TYR A 106 -9.82 16.03 -0.46
N LEU A 107 -10.41 15.21 0.39
CA LEU A 107 -11.36 15.65 1.39
C LEU A 107 -10.71 16.62 2.40
N SER A 108 -9.49 16.30 2.85
CA SER A 108 -8.72 17.15 3.77
C SER A 108 -8.41 18.50 3.13
N ILE A 109 -7.94 18.52 1.89
CA ILE A 109 -7.69 19.75 1.13
C ILE A 109 -8.96 20.59 0.99
N ALA A 110 -10.08 19.96 0.63
CA ALA A 110 -11.36 20.64 0.47
C ALA A 110 -11.86 21.25 1.80
N CYS A 111 -11.79 20.50 2.89
CA CYS A 111 -12.17 21.00 4.23
C CYS A 111 -11.31 22.19 4.65
N ILE A 112 -10.00 22.10 4.50
CA ILE A 112 -9.07 23.18 4.83
C ILE A 112 -9.36 24.41 3.96
N PHE A 113 -9.56 24.23 2.66
CA PHE A 113 -9.90 25.31 1.74
C PHE A 113 -11.16 26.05 2.20
N ILE A 114 -12.22 25.32 2.56
CA ILE A 114 -13.49 25.90 3.02
C ILE A 114 -13.30 26.66 4.33
N ILE A 115 -12.59 26.07 5.31
CA ILE A 115 -12.35 26.72 6.62
C ILE A 115 -11.57 28.01 6.45
N VAL A 116 -10.49 27.99 5.65
CA VAL A 116 -9.64 29.18 5.42
C VAL A 116 -10.40 30.23 4.61
N ALA A 117 -11.19 29.84 3.62
CA ALA A 117 -12.03 30.76 2.84
C ALA A 117 -13.07 31.49 3.74
N TRP A 118 -13.67 30.75 4.66
CA TRP A 118 -14.60 31.30 5.62
C TRP A 118 -13.93 32.25 6.62
N ALA A 119 -12.75 31.87 7.14
CA ALA A 119 -12.00 32.68 8.09
C ALA A 119 -11.54 34.00 7.48
N PHE A 120 -11.01 34.01 6.27
CA PHE A 120 -10.49 35.23 5.61
C PHE A 120 -11.54 35.93 4.74
N LYS A 121 -12.74 35.38 4.58
CA LYS A 121 -13.80 35.90 3.70
C LYS A 121 -13.28 36.20 2.28
N SER A 122 -12.37 35.38 1.79
CA SER A 122 -11.69 35.52 0.51
C SER A 122 -11.42 34.14 -0.08
N ILE A 123 -11.56 33.98 -1.37
CA ILE A 123 -11.24 32.74 -2.08
C ILE A 123 -9.76 32.72 -2.51
N THR A 124 -9.16 33.87 -2.75
CA THR A 124 -7.79 33.99 -3.24
C THR A 124 -6.77 33.56 -2.19
N VAL A 125 -6.99 33.93 -0.93
CA VAL A 125 -6.04 33.59 0.16
C VAL A 125 -5.94 32.08 0.35
N PRO A 126 -7.03 31.31 0.54
CA PRO A 126 -6.91 29.86 0.66
C PRO A 126 -6.36 29.20 -0.60
N ALA A 127 -6.69 29.70 -1.80
CA ALA A 127 -6.16 29.13 -3.04
C ALA A 127 -4.61 29.21 -3.09
N VAL A 128 -4.05 30.37 -2.74
CA VAL A 128 -2.58 30.54 -2.71
C VAL A 128 -1.95 29.71 -1.60
N LEU A 129 -2.53 29.72 -0.39
CA LEU A 129 -2.01 28.96 0.75
C LEU A 129 -2.00 27.46 0.48
N VAL A 130 -3.13 26.90 0.07
CA VAL A 130 -3.25 25.47 -0.22
C VAL A 130 -2.32 25.07 -1.37
N ALA A 131 -2.28 25.85 -2.46
CA ALA A 131 -1.37 25.56 -3.58
C ALA A 131 0.12 25.57 -3.14
N THR A 132 0.51 26.47 -2.28
CA THR A 132 1.88 26.54 -1.76
C THR A 132 2.22 25.32 -0.89
N ILE A 133 1.29 24.91 -0.02
CA ILE A 133 1.45 23.75 0.87
C ILE A 133 1.52 22.47 0.03
N GLU A 134 0.61 22.27 -0.92
CA GLU A 134 0.60 21.12 -1.81
C GLU A 134 1.88 21.05 -2.66
N LEU A 135 2.37 22.19 -3.15
CA LEU A 135 3.65 22.23 -3.85
C LEU A 135 4.81 21.79 -2.96
N ALA A 136 4.84 22.22 -1.71
CA ALA A 136 5.87 21.83 -0.76
C ALA A 136 5.80 20.32 -0.43
N ILE A 137 4.60 19.75 -0.28
CA ILE A 137 4.37 18.31 -0.08
C ILE A 137 4.89 17.55 -1.31
N PHE A 138 4.52 17.99 -2.50
CA PHE A 138 4.93 17.34 -3.75
C PHE A 138 6.46 17.35 -3.94
N LEU A 139 7.12 18.47 -3.64
CA LEU A 139 8.57 18.57 -3.69
C LEU A 139 9.26 17.66 -2.68
N ASN A 140 8.72 17.57 -1.46
CA ASN A 140 9.24 16.69 -0.43
C ASN A 140 9.15 15.21 -0.81
N GLN A 141 8.02 14.79 -1.36
CA GLN A 141 7.85 13.40 -1.85
C GLN A 141 8.73 13.13 -3.09
N GLY A 142 8.82 14.10 -4.01
CA GLY A 142 9.68 14.01 -5.18
C GLY A 142 11.16 13.86 -4.81
N PHE A 143 11.62 14.57 -3.79
CA PHE A 143 12.99 14.44 -3.30
C PHE A 143 13.30 13.04 -2.77
N SER A 144 12.37 12.42 -2.06
CA SER A 144 12.49 11.03 -1.59
C SER A 144 12.63 10.04 -2.76
N TYR A 145 11.88 10.24 -3.82
CA TYR A 145 11.97 9.44 -5.04
C TYR A 145 13.34 9.57 -5.72
N PHE A 146 13.86 10.80 -5.89
CA PHE A 146 15.16 11.04 -6.52
C PHE A 146 16.33 10.54 -5.67
N SER A 147 16.20 10.53 -4.36
CA SER A 147 17.25 10.01 -3.46
C SER A 147 17.30 8.48 -3.41
N GLY A 148 16.36 7.78 -4.05
CA GLY A 148 16.28 6.32 -4.02
C GLY A 148 15.92 5.76 -2.64
N ALA A 149 15.37 6.57 -1.76
CA ALA A 149 14.94 6.13 -0.43
C ALA A 149 13.73 5.20 -0.55
N SER A 150 13.86 4.00 0.01
CA SER A 150 12.72 3.08 0.13
C SER A 150 11.81 3.56 1.26
N THR A 151 10.61 4.00 0.90
CA THR A 151 9.59 4.43 1.86
C THR A 151 8.44 3.42 1.91
N PRO A 152 7.89 3.11 3.10
CA PRO A 152 6.69 2.30 3.21
C PRO A 152 5.53 2.93 2.40
N PHE A 153 4.65 2.12 1.84
CA PHE A 153 3.54 2.58 0.98
C PHE A 153 2.59 3.60 1.67
N ILE A 154 2.47 3.53 2.99
CA ILE A 154 1.64 4.44 3.80
C ILE A 154 2.31 5.79 4.09
N ALA A 155 3.65 5.89 3.97
CA ALA A 155 4.40 7.07 4.36
C ALA A 155 4.01 8.36 3.59
N PRO A 156 3.76 8.35 2.29
CA PRO A 156 3.33 9.54 1.55
C PRO A 156 2.05 10.16 2.12
N THR A 157 1.07 9.33 2.48
CA THR A 157 -0.21 9.79 3.05
C THR A 157 -0.02 10.39 4.43
N ILE A 158 0.77 9.73 5.30
CA ILE A 158 1.07 10.27 6.64
C ILE A 158 1.79 11.61 6.52
N ILE A 159 2.79 11.71 5.66
CA ILE A 159 3.55 12.95 5.43
C ILE A 159 2.62 14.06 4.96
N SER A 160 1.75 13.79 3.97
CA SER A 160 0.78 14.75 3.45
C SER A 160 -0.16 15.24 4.55
N CYS A 161 -0.77 14.36 5.32
CA CYS A 161 -1.70 14.72 6.40
C CYS A 161 -1.02 15.54 7.49
N VAL A 162 0.16 15.15 7.95
CA VAL A 162 0.90 15.87 9.01
C VAL A 162 1.37 17.22 8.50
N GLN A 163 1.95 17.28 7.30
CA GLN A 163 2.45 18.52 6.73
C GLN A 163 1.32 19.49 6.45
N LEU A 164 0.21 19.04 5.88
CA LEU A 164 -0.97 19.85 5.62
C LEU A 164 -1.53 20.42 6.94
N GLY A 165 -1.77 19.59 7.96
CA GLY A 165 -2.31 20.00 9.25
C GLY A 165 -1.40 20.95 10.00
N ALA A 166 -0.11 20.65 10.13
CA ALA A 166 0.83 21.49 10.87
C ALA A 166 1.17 22.81 10.16
N THR A 167 1.18 22.83 8.82
CA THR A 167 1.57 24.03 8.05
C THR A 167 0.43 25.05 7.94
N VAL A 168 -0.81 24.57 7.86
CA VAL A 168 -1.99 25.45 7.71
C VAL A 168 -2.12 26.43 8.86
N ASP A 169 -1.92 26.00 10.09
CA ASP A 169 -2.06 26.87 11.28
C ASP A 169 -1.06 28.03 11.24
N TYR A 170 0.19 27.74 10.89
CA TYR A 170 1.20 28.78 10.73
C TYR A 170 0.89 29.72 9.57
N ALA A 171 0.41 29.19 8.45
CA ALA A 171 0.04 29.98 7.29
C ALA A 171 -1.14 30.93 7.60
N ILE A 172 -2.16 30.46 8.33
CA ILE A 172 -3.28 31.27 8.81
C ILE A 172 -2.79 32.37 9.73
N LEU A 173 -1.97 32.05 10.73
CA LEU A 173 -1.46 33.01 11.69
C LEU A 173 -0.63 34.10 11.01
N MET A 174 0.29 33.72 10.12
CA MET A 174 1.14 34.66 9.38
C MET A 174 0.32 35.57 8.48
N THR A 175 -0.66 35.02 7.76
CA THR A 175 -1.54 35.78 6.88
C THR A 175 -2.45 36.72 7.65
N SER A 176 -2.98 36.32 8.81
CA SER A 176 -3.78 37.18 9.69
C SER A 176 -2.95 38.34 10.18
N ARG A 177 -1.74 38.09 10.66
CA ARG A 177 -0.83 39.16 11.13
C ARG A 177 -0.45 40.12 10.02
N PHE A 178 -0.17 39.60 8.82
CA PHE A 178 0.11 40.46 7.67
C PHE A 178 -1.08 41.36 7.31
N GLN A 179 -2.31 40.86 7.37
CA GLN A 179 -3.51 41.66 7.13
C GLN A 179 -3.71 42.73 8.22
N GLU A 180 -3.50 42.40 9.50
CA GLU A 180 -3.58 43.37 10.63
C GLU A 180 -2.56 44.52 10.45
N GLU A 181 -1.33 44.19 10.08
CA GLU A 181 -0.28 45.19 9.86
C GLU A 181 -0.59 46.11 8.66
N LEU A 182 -1.14 45.57 7.58
CA LEU A 182 -1.60 46.38 6.44
C LEU A 182 -2.76 47.30 6.80
N GLN A 183 -3.71 46.84 7.61
CA GLN A 183 -4.83 47.68 8.09
C GLN A 183 -4.39 48.79 9.05
N SER A 184 -3.30 48.57 9.80
CA SER A 184 -2.71 49.58 10.69
C SER A 184 -1.86 50.65 9.96
N GLY A 185 -1.82 50.63 8.62
CA GLY A 185 -1.19 51.64 7.79
C GLY A 185 0.33 51.50 7.61
N LYS A 186 0.89 50.31 7.93
CA LYS A 186 2.29 50.01 7.62
C LYS A 186 2.45 49.65 6.16
N ASN A 187 3.50 50.20 5.52
CA ASN A 187 3.83 49.86 4.12
C ASN A 187 4.28 48.41 3.96
N ARG A 188 4.19 47.89 2.72
CA ARG A 188 4.62 46.53 2.32
C ARG A 188 6.16 46.35 2.21
N GLU A 189 6.95 47.22 2.85
CA GLU A 189 8.41 47.12 2.89
C GLU A 189 8.89 46.24 4.03
#